data_a86ba1925e7a56c808c79bd31cb343f3
#
_entry.id   a86ba1925e7a56c808c79bd31cb343f3
#
_cell.length_a   1.000
_cell.length_b   1.000
_cell.length_c   1.000
_cell.angle_alpha   90.00
_cell.angle_beta   90.00
_cell.angle_gamma   90.00
#
_symmetry.space_group_name_H-M   'P 1'
#
loop_
_entity.id
_entity.type
_entity.pdbx_description
1 polymer ?
#
loop_
_entity_poly.entity_id
_entity_poly.type
_entity_poly.pdbx_seq_one_letter_code
_entity_poly.pdbx_strand_id
1 'polypeptide(L)'
;NNLVQYHSDIRSDKIAKLKVNKNAAMLFYDKEEKIQVRLKVECTVNHENEITKESWSKTQHISRKCYLVDDGPGTESNIPTSGLKPELDNFDYTKEQSEEGYKNFTVIQCKIKSIEWLYLAAKGHRRAKFDFENNLGSENTISKDYWLVP
;
A
#
# COMPACT_ATOMS: atom_id res chain seq x y z
N ASN A 1 -1.02 7.03 15.58
CA ASN A 1 -0.12 7.20 14.44
C ASN A 1 -0.93 7.25 13.15
N ASN A 2 -0.90 8.41 12.45
CA ASN A 2 -1.57 8.57 11.15
C ASN A 2 -0.70 7.96 10.04
N LEU A 3 -0.52 6.63 10.11
CA LEU A 3 0.32 5.85 9.21
C LEU A 3 -0.49 4.70 8.62
N VAL A 4 -0.55 4.62 7.31
CA VAL A 4 -1.01 3.45 6.56
C VAL A 4 0.20 2.73 6.01
N GLN A 5 0.20 1.41 6.09
CA GLN A 5 1.29 0.57 5.59
C GLN A 5 0.74 -0.48 4.62
N TYR A 6 1.46 -0.72 3.54
CA TYR A 6 1.16 -1.83 2.63
C TYR A 6 2.45 -2.44 2.05
N HIS A 7 2.30 -3.66 1.53
CA HIS A 7 3.40 -4.41 0.93
C HIS A 7 3.39 -4.27 -0.59
N SER A 8 4.55 -4.32 -1.21
CA SER A 8 4.70 -4.33 -2.66
C SER A 8 5.96 -5.09 -3.07
N ASP A 9 6.07 -5.37 -4.35
CA ASP A 9 7.32 -5.82 -4.96
C ASP A 9 8.20 -4.61 -5.26
N ILE A 10 9.49 -4.68 -4.91
CA ILE A 10 10.46 -3.58 -5.11
C ILE A 10 10.66 -3.25 -6.59
N ARG A 11 10.38 -4.19 -7.47
CA ARG A 11 10.53 -4.05 -8.93
C ARG A 11 9.32 -3.38 -9.60
N SER A 12 8.22 -3.14 -8.87
CA SER A 12 7.03 -2.52 -9.47
C SER A 12 7.24 -1.06 -9.80
N ASP A 13 6.64 -0.59 -10.89
CA ASP A 13 6.72 0.80 -11.39
C ASP A 13 6.37 1.85 -10.35
N LYS A 14 5.42 1.55 -9.45
CA LYS A 14 5.05 2.46 -8.37
C LYS A 14 6.23 2.79 -7.47
N ILE A 15 7.16 1.86 -7.26
CA ILE A 15 8.34 2.07 -6.42
C ILE A 15 9.29 3.07 -7.07
N ALA A 16 9.54 2.93 -8.38
CA ALA A 16 10.35 3.89 -9.13
C ALA A 16 9.74 5.30 -9.05
N LYS A 17 8.43 5.40 -9.23
CA LYS A 17 7.69 6.67 -9.12
C LYS A 17 7.78 7.27 -7.71
N LEU A 18 7.61 6.47 -6.66
CA LEU A 18 7.69 6.92 -5.27
C LEU A 18 9.10 7.36 -4.84
N LYS A 19 10.16 6.80 -5.44
CA LYS A 19 11.54 7.28 -5.24
C LYS A 19 11.76 8.69 -5.78
N VAL A 20 11.06 9.06 -6.84
CA VAL A 20 11.11 10.41 -7.45
C VAL A 20 10.18 11.38 -6.76
N ASN A 21 8.95 10.95 -6.48
CA ASN A 21 7.93 11.77 -5.80
C ASN A 21 7.23 10.94 -4.73
N LYS A 22 7.46 11.29 -3.48
CA LYS A 22 6.91 10.60 -2.30
C LYS A 22 5.41 10.85 -2.09
N ASN A 23 4.81 11.83 -2.78
CA ASN A 23 3.40 12.15 -2.61
C ASN A 23 2.53 11.17 -3.40
N ALA A 24 1.51 10.65 -2.73
CA ALA A 24 0.52 9.75 -3.33
C ALA A 24 -0.88 10.03 -2.80
N ALA A 25 -1.88 9.44 -3.45
CA ALA A 25 -3.25 9.41 -2.98
C ALA A 25 -3.72 7.96 -2.88
N MET A 26 -4.51 7.67 -1.84
CA MET A 26 -5.20 6.39 -1.66
C MET A 26 -6.70 6.65 -1.66
N LEU A 27 -7.45 5.76 -2.28
CA LEU A 27 -8.91 5.81 -2.34
C LEU A 27 -9.48 4.52 -1.77
N PHE A 28 -10.39 4.66 -0.81
CA PHE A 28 -11.17 3.58 -0.25
C PHE A 28 -12.65 3.87 -0.50
N TYR A 29 -13.42 2.83 -0.76
CA TYR A 29 -14.86 2.95 -0.96
C TYR A 29 -15.59 1.81 -0.26
N ASP A 30 -16.49 2.19 0.63
CA ASP A 30 -17.45 1.28 1.26
C ASP A 30 -18.79 1.40 0.52
N LYS A 31 -19.18 0.29 -0.15
CA LYS A 31 -20.39 0.25 -0.96
C LYS A 31 -21.66 0.23 -0.11
N GLU A 32 -21.63 -0.40 1.06
CA GLU A 32 -22.79 -0.55 1.95
C GLU A 32 -23.08 0.80 2.62
N GLU A 33 -22.07 1.42 3.21
CA GLU A 33 -22.17 2.70 3.86
C GLU A 33 -22.19 3.86 2.86
N LYS A 34 -21.87 3.63 1.58
CA LYS A 34 -21.75 4.64 0.52
C LYS A 34 -20.75 5.73 0.86
N ILE A 35 -19.67 5.37 1.54
CA ILE A 35 -18.62 6.26 1.98
C ILE A 35 -17.37 6.07 1.11
N GLN A 36 -16.85 7.19 0.60
CA GLN A 36 -15.56 7.27 -0.04
C GLN A 36 -14.58 8.01 0.87
N VAL A 37 -13.40 7.43 1.09
CA VAL A 37 -12.31 8.08 1.82
C VAL A 37 -11.12 8.22 0.89
N ARG A 38 -10.63 9.45 0.72
CA ARG A 38 -9.42 9.77 -0.01
C ARG A 38 -8.35 10.26 0.95
N LEU A 39 -7.21 9.60 0.94
CA LEU A 39 -6.03 10.03 1.70
C LEU A 39 -5.04 10.71 0.76
N LYS A 40 -4.48 11.86 1.17
CA LYS A 40 -3.21 12.35 0.64
C LYS A 40 -2.12 11.91 1.60
N VAL A 41 -1.09 11.29 1.07
CA VAL A 41 -0.03 10.67 1.87
C VAL A 41 1.36 11.03 1.36
N GLU A 42 2.32 10.98 2.26
CA GLU A 42 3.75 10.99 1.93
C GLU A 42 4.32 9.61 2.22
N CYS A 43 4.85 8.96 1.19
CA CYS A 43 5.29 7.57 1.24
C CYS A 43 6.80 7.46 1.47
N THR A 44 7.18 6.49 2.31
CA THR A 44 8.55 6.03 2.49
C THR A 44 8.64 4.58 2.05
N VAL A 45 9.56 4.27 1.14
CA VAL A 45 9.84 2.93 0.66
C VAL A 45 10.91 2.31 1.54
N ASN A 46 10.59 1.20 2.20
CA ASN A 46 11.49 0.42 3.04
C ASN A 46 11.81 -0.90 2.34
N HIS A 47 13.09 -1.21 2.19
CA HIS A 47 13.59 -2.43 1.55
C HIS A 47 14.84 -2.92 2.29
N GLU A 48 14.93 -4.22 2.54
CA GLU A 48 16.08 -4.88 3.19
C GLU A 48 16.53 -4.23 4.52
N ASN A 49 15.57 -3.77 5.31
CA ASN A 49 15.82 -3.13 6.62
C ASN A 49 14.98 -3.80 7.73
N GLU A 50 15.11 -3.33 8.97
CA GLU A 50 14.42 -3.91 10.13
C GLU A 50 12.89 -3.88 9.99
N ILE A 51 12.33 -2.84 9.35
CA ILE A 51 10.88 -2.72 9.09
C ILE A 51 10.42 -3.83 8.16
N THR A 52 11.17 -4.09 7.10
CA THR A 52 10.84 -5.16 6.15
C THR A 52 11.04 -6.54 6.75
N LYS A 53 12.08 -6.76 7.56
CA LYS A 53 12.31 -8.04 8.27
C LYS A 53 11.18 -8.35 9.23
N GLU A 54 10.79 -7.38 10.06
CA GLU A 54 9.67 -7.55 10.99
C GLU A 54 8.37 -7.85 10.25
N SER A 55 8.06 -7.10 9.19
CA SER A 55 6.85 -7.29 8.40
C SER A 55 6.85 -8.65 7.68
N TRP A 56 7.99 -9.05 7.10
CA TRP A 56 8.15 -10.35 6.44
C TRP A 56 7.93 -11.51 7.39
N SER A 57 8.47 -11.42 8.61
CA SER A 57 8.30 -12.47 9.63
C SER A 57 6.83 -12.74 9.98
N LYS A 58 5.98 -11.70 9.88
CA LYS A 58 4.53 -11.75 10.15
C LYS A 58 3.71 -12.06 8.89
N THR A 59 4.31 -12.04 7.70
CA THR A 59 3.61 -12.29 6.45
C THR A 59 3.30 -13.79 6.34
N GLN A 60 2.03 -14.10 6.08
CA GLN A 60 1.57 -15.47 5.88
C GLN A 60 2.32 -16.14 4.72
N HIS A 61 2.66 -17.40 4.89
CA HIS A 61 3.41 -18.19 3.91
C HIS A 61 2.80 -18.12 2.50
N ILE A 62 1.49 -18.30 2.40
CA ILE A 62 0.76 -18.21 1.12
C ILE A 62 0.90 -16.83 0.46
N SER A 63 0.99 -15.76 1.24
CA SER A 63 1.13 -14.39 0.71
C SER A 63 2.54 -14.08 0.23
N ARG A 64 3.56 -14.85 0.64
CA ARG A 64 4.94 -14.69 0.19
C ARG A 64 5.15 -15.15 -1.24
N LYS A 65 4.27 -16.03 -1.75
CA LYS A 65 4.31 -16.60 -3.09
C LYS A 65 4.38 -15.52 -4.19
N CYS A 66 3.67 -14.41 -4.05
CA CYS A 66 3.68 -13.34 -5.05
C CYS A 66 5.05 -12.65 -5.24
N TYR A 67 5.99 -12.86 -4.31
CA TYR A 67 7.36 -12.32 -4.41
C TYR A 67 8.37 -13.32 -5.00
N LEU A 68 7.92 -14.55 -5.34
CA LEU A 68 8.75 -15.61 -5.94
C LEU A 68 8.70 -15.59 -7.47
N VAL A 69 7.95 -14.71 -8.08
CA VAL A 69 7.87 -14.55 -9.53
C VAL A 69 9.21 -14.09 -10.11
N ASP A 70 9.61 -14.65 -11.26
CA ASP A 70 10.90 -14.38 -11.87
C ASP A 70 10.95 -12.94 -12.40
N ASP A 71 9.91 -12.50 -13.12
CA ASP A 71 9.82 -11.15 -13.65
C ASP A 71 9.12 -10.18 -12.70
N GLY A 72 9.45 -8.89 -12.81
CA GLY A 72 8.80 -7.85 -12.02
C GLY A 72 7.32 -7.67 -12.40
N PRO A 73 6.46 -7.23 -11.44
CA PRO A 73 5.06 -6.97 -11.74
C PRO A 73 4.86 -5.95 -12.86
N GLY A 74 4.03 -6.28 -13.85
CA GLY A 74 3.76 -5.43 -15.00
C GLY A 74 4.62 -5.73 -16.23
N THR A 75 5.52 -6.71 -16.17
CA THR A 75 6.24 -7.22 -17.35
C THR A 75 5.26 -7.82 -18.35
N GLU A 76 5.39 -7.44 -19.63
CA GLU A 76 4.54 -7.95 -20.71
C GLU A 76 4.78 -9.44 -20.92
N SER A 77 3.70 -10.18 -21.18
CA SER A 77 3.73 -11.61 -21.51
C SER A 77 2.82 -11.88 -22.70
N ASN A 78 3.28 -12.75 -23.59
CA ASN A 78 2.50 -13.17 -24.77
C ASN A 78 1.41 -14.21 -24.44
N ILE A 79 1.43 -14.77 -23.21
CA ILE A 79 0.48 -15.77 -22.75
C ILE A 79 0.01 -15.43 -21.32
N PRO A 80 -1.18 -15.87 -20.90
CA PRO A 80 -1.57 -15.83 -19.49
C PRO A 80 -0.57 -16.61 -18.64
N THR A 81 0.00 -15.95 -17.60
CA THR A 81 0.99 -16.58 -16.74
C THR A 81 0.86 -16.10 -15.29
N SER A 82 1.19 -16.96 -14.33
CA SER A 82 1.39 -16.57 -12.94
C SER A 82 2.75 -15.91 -12.71
N GLY A 83 3.69 -16.06 -13.66
CA GLY A 83 5.09 -15.65 -13.51
C GLY A 83 5.91 -16.53 -12.55
N LEU A 84 5.31 -17.55 -11.97
CA LEU A 84 5.98 -18.49 -11.08
C LEU A 84 6.66 -19.61 -11.88
N LYS A 85 7.73 -20.16 -11.32
CA LYS A 85 8.31 -21.40 -11.82
C LYS A 85 7.30 -22.56 -11.67
N PRO A 86 7.26 -23.53 -12.61
CA PRO A 86 6.29 -24.63 -12.58
C PRO A 86 6.23 -25.38 -11.24
N GLU A 87 7.38 -25.60 -10.59
CA GLU A 87 7.47 -26.25 -9.29
C GLU A 87 6.86 -25.46 -8.13
N LEU A 88 6.73 -24.13 -8.28
CA LEU A 88 6.13 -23.23 -7.29
C LEU A 88 4.67 -22.88 -7.61
N ASP A 89 4.20 -23.20 -8.80
CA ASP A 89 2.82 -22.90 -9.22
C ASP A 89 1.78 -23.78 -8.52
N ASN A 90 2.19 -24.98 -8.08
CA ASN A 90 1.45 -25.80 -7.13
C ASN A 90 1.69 -25.32 -5.70
N PHE A 91 0.72 -25.54 -4.79
CA PHE A 91 0.76 -25.03 -3.41
C PHE A 91 1.84 -25.68 -2.49
N ASP A 92 2.75 -26.49 -3.02
CA ASP A 92 3.66 -27.36 -2.28
C ASP A 92 5.07 -26.77 -2.07
N TYR A 93 5.21 -25.44 -2.01
CA TYR A 93 6.50 -24.82 -1.69
C TYR A 93 6.75 -24.73 -0.19
N THR A 94 8.01 -24.95 0.22
CA THR A 94 8.40 -24.91 1.64
C THR A 94 8.56 -23.47 2.15
N LYS A 95 8.62 -23.34 3.48
CA LYS A 95 8.92 -22.03 4.11
C LYS A 95 10.28 -21.50 3.63
N GLU A 96 11.28 -22.36 3.53
CA GLU A 96 12.64 -22.03 3.08
C GLU A 96 12.61 -21.51 1.63
N GLN A 97 11.89 -22.17 0.74
CA GLN A 97 11.68 -21.66 -0.63
C GLN A 97 10.99 -20.30 -0.65
N SER A 98 10.07 -20.03 0.29
CA SER A 98 9.41 -18.73 0.37
C SER A 98 10.36 -17.59 0.76
N GLU A 99 11.45 -17.88 1.49
CA GLU A 99 12.42 -16.85 1.91
C GLU A 99 13.15 -16.21 0.72
N GLU A 100 13.27 -16.90 -0.41
CA GLU A 100 13.85 -16.33 -1.65
C GLU A 100 13.06 -15.08 -2.13
N GLY A 101 11.79 -14.98 -1.80
CA GLY A 101 10.94 -13.83 -2.13
C GLY A 101 11.27 -12.55 -1.34
N TYR A 102 12.00 -12.66 -0.21
CA TYR A 102 12.31 -11.52 0.63
C TYR A 102 13.06 -10.40 -0.13
N LYS A 103 13.97 -10.75 -1.02
CA LYS A 103 14.72 -9.81 -1.88
C LYS A 103 13.81 -8.92 -2.75
N ASN A 104 12.59 -9.37 -3.04
CA ASN A 104 11.61 -8.63 -3.84
C ASN A 104 10.56 -7.91 -2.95
N PHE A 105 10.56 -8.20 -1.65
CA PHE A 105 9.59 -7.65 -0.71
C PHE A 105 9.95 -6.23 -0.29
N THR A 106 8.97 -5.35 -0.27
CA THR A 106 9.12 -3.98 0.23
C THR A 106 7.89 -3.56 1.04
N VAL A 107 8.13 -2.69 2.01
CA VAL A 107 7.11 -2.09 2.85
C VAL A 107 7.03 -0.60 2.54
N ILE A 108 5.87 -0.14 2.10
CA ILE A 108 5.60 1.27 1.89
C ILE A 108 4.84 1.80 3.11
N GLN A 109 5.47 2.72 3.83
CA GLN A 109 4.85 3.46 4.92
C GLN A 109 4.38 4.82 4.42
N CYS A 110 3.10 5.11 4.60
CA CYS A 110 2.41 6.28 4.06
C CYS A 110 1.90 7.15 5.21
N LYS A 111 2.60 8.25 5.48
CA LYS A 111 2.18 9.26 6.45
C LYS A 111 1.00 10.05 5.89
N ILE A 112 -0.14 10.02 6.58
CA ILE A 112 -1.35 10.73 6.16
C ILE A 112 -1.14 12.23 6.36
N LYS A 113 -1.34 13.02 5.29
CA LYS A 113 -1.31 14.48 5.29
C LYS A 113 -2.71 15.08 5.34
N SER A 114 -3.67 14.45 4.68
CA SER A 114 -5.08 14.81 4.80
C SER A 114 -5.99 13.62 4.51
N ILE A 115 -7.17 13.67 5.10
CA ILE A 115 -8.28 12.76 4.84
C ILE A 115 -9.42 13.58 4.25
N GLU A 116 -10.00 13.08 3.18
CA GLU A 116 -11.20 13.61 2.57
C GLU A 116 -12.27 12.53 2.64
N TRP A 117 -13.38 12.83 3.29
CA TRP A 117 -14.52 11.96 3.46
C TRP A 117 -15.67 12.44 2.59
N LEU A 118 -16.30 11.53 1.84
CA LEU A 118 -17.44 11.79 1.00
C LEU A 118 -18.53 10.74 1.23
N TYR A 119 -19.69 11.19 1.69
CA TYR A 119 -20.89 10.37 1.78
C TYR A 119 -21.77 10.56 0.54
N LEU A 120 -22.08 9.47 -0.15
CA LEU A 120 -22.84 9.45 -1.41
C LEU A 120 -24.33 9.21 -1.14
N ALA A 121 -25.07 10.24 -0.78
CA ALA A 121 -26.49 10.16 -0.48
C ALA A 121 -27.35 10.65 -1.64
N ALA A 122 -28.45 9.94 -1.95
CA ALA A 122 -29.40 10.33 -2.99
C ALA A 122 -30.08 11.70 -2.73
N LYS A 123 -30.23 12.07 -1.44
CA LYS A 123 -30.79 13.36 -0.99
C LYS A 123 -29.75 14.49 -0.94
N GLY A 124 -28.57 14.29 -1.50
CA GLY A 124 -27.45 15.23 -1.51
C GLY A 124 -26.24 14.70 -0.73
N HIS A 125 -25.09 14.77 -1.35
CA HIS A 125 -23.83 14.31 -0.80
C HIS A 125 -23.38 15.17 0.39
N ARG A 126 -22.45 14.66 1.18
CA ARG A 126 -21.75 15.40 2.25
C ARG A 126 -20.28 15.14 2.11
N ARG A 127 -19.47 16.18 2.19
CA ARG A 127 -18.02 16.10 2.04
C ARG A 127 -17.30 16.88 3.12
N ALA A 128 -16.35 16.25 3.78
CA ALA A 128 -15.51 16.88 4.78
C ALA A 128 -14.03 16.63 4.48
N LYS A 129 -13.17 17.50 4.98
CA LYS A 129 -11.73 17.35 4.88
C LYS A 129 -11.07 17.62 6.23
N PHE A 130 -10.03 16.83 6.53
CA PHE A 130 -9.20 16.89 7.72
C PHE A 130 -7.75 17.02 7.27
N ASP A 131 -7.08 18.11 7.63
CA ASP A 131 -5.66 18.30 7.38
C ASP A 131 -4.86 18.03 8.67
N PHE A 132 -3.70 17.41 8.54
CA PHE A 132 -2.84 17.04 9.67
C PHE A 132 -1.55 17.85 9.66
N GLU A 133 -1.12 18.35 10.82
CA GLU A 133 0.17 19.00 10.96
C GLU A 133 1.34 18.01 10.96
N ASN A 134 2.46 18.46 10.40
CA ASN A 134 3.73 17.75 10.41
C ASN A 134 4.54 18.15 11.65
N ASN A 135 4.09 17.81 12.84
CA ASN A 135 4.90 18.07 14.03
C ASN A 135 5.98 16.97 14.18
N LEU A 136 7.25 17.37 14.12
CA LEU A 136 8.39 16.51 14.44
C LEU A 136 8.27 16.10 15.92
N GLY A 137 7.94 14.82 16.16
CA GLY A 137 8.00 14.21 17.49
C GLY A 137 6.70 14.19 18.30
N SER A 138 5.57 14.70 17.80
CA SER A 138 4.27 14.60 18.45
C SER A 138 3.27 13.77 17.66
N GLU A 139 2.20 13.30 18.32
CA GLU A 139 1.06 12.70 17.65
C GLU A 139 0.52 13.67 16.61
N ASN A 140 0.28 13.16 15.39
CA ASN A 140 -0.31 13.96 14.31
C ASN A 140 -1.68 14.47 14.76
N THR A 141 -1.76 15.75 15.09
CA THR A 141 -2.98 16.43 15.47
C THR A 141 -3.69 16.91 14.21
N ILE A 142 -5.01 16.86 14.20
CA ILE A 142 -5.81 17.53 13.17
C ILE A 142 -5.52 19.03 13.32
N SER A 143 -4.94 19.64 12.29
CA SER A 143 -4.66 21.08 12.26
C SER A 143 -5.85 21.89 11.80
N LYS A 144 -6.68 21.27 10.93
CA LYS A 144 -7.88 21.89 10.39
C LYS A 144 -8.87 20.85 9.93
N ASP A 145 -10.15 21.09 10.25
CA ASP A 145 -11.28 20.31 9.72
C ASP A 145 -12.35 21.28 9.16
N TYR A 146 -12.99 20.90 8.06
CA TYR A 146 -14.00 21.74 7.40
C TYR A 146 -14.86 20.95 6.43
N TRP A 147 -16.06 21.47 6.22
CA TRP A 147 -16.97 20.98 5.19
C TRP A 147 -16.61 21.53 3.82
N LEU A 148 -16.82 20.71 2.79
CA LEU A 148 -16.67 21.07 1.38
C LEU A 148 -17.99 20.92 0.65
N VAL A 149 -18.19 21.72 -0.37
CA VAL A 149 -19.24 21.43 -1.37
C VAL A 149 -18.84 20.16 -2.08
N PRO A 150 -19.73 19.13 -2.18
CA PRO A 150 -19.44 17.84 -2.82
C PRO A 150 -19.12 17.95 -4.29
#